data_7135a03f0b52fa202ace83eb03ce6e89
#
_entry.id   7135a03f0b52fa202ace83eb03ce6e89
#
_cell.length_a   1.000
_cell.length_b   1.000
_cell.length_c   1.000
_cell.angle_alpha   90.00
_cell.angle_beta   90.00
_cell.angle_gamma   90.00
#
_symmetry.space_group_name_H-M   'P 1'
#
loop_
_entity.id
_entity.type
_entity.pdbx_description
1 polymer ?
#
loop_
_entity_poly.entity_id
_entity_poly.type
_entity_poly.pdbx_seq_one_letter_code
_entity_poly.pdbx_strand_id
1 'polypeptide(L)'
;VFSDIFGKSSSAIINTILAQNEYNDEDILKNIDWRCKSSNEDILNSISGISWETAQKQRMNIIQEHIDYLDKAIKSVREIIDSIIAPYESAINLLCSIPGIDRKSAITIISEIGTDMSQFSSHYRLASWAGLAPGCNESAGKKKSVKISRAGVYLKPALVEVAHCAVKDKDNPYYANKFNVLSKR
;
A
#
# COMPACT_ATOMS: atom_id res chain seq x y z
N VAL A 1 8.71 -23.31 -4.74
CA VAL A 1 8.66 -22.90 -6.14
C VAL A 1 8.14 -21.46 -6.25
N PHE A 2 6.96 -21.14 -5.73
CA PHE A 2 6.44 -19.78 -5.67
C PHE A 2 6.51 -19.25 -4.24
N SER A 3 7.03 -18.02 -4.07
CA SER A 3 7.09 -17.35 -2.76
C SER A 3 5.72 -16.79 -2.33
N ASP A 4 4.83 -16.57 -3.28
CA ASP A 4 3.49 -16.01 -3.07
C ASP A 4 2.46 -16.84 -3.85
N ILE A 5 1.53 -17.45 -3.12
CA ILE A 5 0.43 -18.25 -3.69
C ILE A 5 -0.59 -17.38 -4.43
N PHE A 6 -0.70 -16.10 -4.07
CA PHE A 6 -1.58 -15.13 -4.72
C PHE A 6 -0.88 -14.36 -5.86
N GLY A 7 0.38 -14.71 -6.15
CA GLY A 7 1.11 -14.16 -7.28
C GLY A 7 0.48 -14.54 -8.61
N LYS A 8 0.78 -13.75 -9.66
CA LYS A 8 0.16 -13.88 -10.98
C LYS A 8 0.20 -15.31 -11.54
N SER A 9 1.37 -15.96 -11.52
CA SER A 9 1.53 -17.32 -12.05
C SER A 9 0.84 -18.36 -11.17
N SER A 10 1.01 -18.30 -9.86
CA SER A 10 0.39 -19.25 -8.93
C SER A 10 -1.13 -19.19 -8.95
N SER A 11 -1.71 -17.98 -8.95
CA SER A 11 -3.17 -17.81 -9.08
C SER A 11 -3.69 -18.34 -10.42
N ALA A 12 -2.98 -18.09 -11.53
CA ALA A 12 -3.39 -18.58 -12.84
C ALA A 12 -3.34 -20.10 -12.93
N ILE A 13 -2.31 -20.73 -12.35
CA ILE A 13 -2.20 -22.19 -12.26
C ILE A 13 -3.32 -22.78 -11.40
N ILE A 14 -3.59 -22.20 -10.22
CA ILE A 14 -4.68 -22.64 -9.34
C ILE A 14 -6.02 -22.56 -10.07
N ASN A 15 -6.30 -21.46 -10.76
CA ASN A 15 -7.54 -21.29 -11.52
C ASN A 15 -7.65 -22.32 -12.64
N THR A 16 -6.57 -22.67 -13.33
CA THR A 16 -6.55 -23.74 -14.33
C THR A 16 -6.93 -25.10 -13.71
N ILE A 17 -6.33 -25.44 -12.56
CA ILE A 17 -6.60 -26.69 -11.83
C ILE A 17 -8.06 -26.75 -11.33
N LEU A 18 -8.62 -25.60 -10.90
CA LEU A 18 -10.00 -25.52 -10.41
C LEU A 18 -11.01 -25.61 -11.54
N ALA A 19 -10.72 -25.01 -12.69
CA ALA A 19 -11.63 -24.93 -13.83
C ALA A 19 -11.70 -26.27 -14.62
N GLN A 20 -10.63 -27.07 -14.59
CA GLN A 20 -10.51 -28.28 -15.39
C GLN A 20 -10.44 -29.51 -14.49
N ASN A 21 -11.17 -30.58 -14.87
CA ASN A 21 -11.05 -31.86 -14.18
C ASN A 21 -9.74 -32.58 -14.54
N GLU A 22 -9.29 -32.42 -15.77
CA GLU A 22 -8.01 -32.91 -16.30
C GLU A 22 -7.28 -31.73 -16.95
N TYR A 23 -6.02 -31.56 -16.64
CA TYR A 23 -5.12 -30.55 -17.22
C TYR A 23 -3.81 -31.22 -17.62
N ASN A 24 -3.17 -30.71 -18.66
CA ASN A 24 -1.86 -31.15 -19.11
C ASN A 24 -0.77 -30.15 -18.71
N ASP A 25 0.49 -30.56 -18.88
CA ASP A 25 1.64 -29.73 -18.56
C ASP A 25 1.66 -28.42 -19.34
N GLU A 26 1.20 -28.42 -20.59
CA GLU A 26 1.13 -27.21 -21.41
C GLU A 26 0.12 -26.21 -20.85
N ASP A 27 -1.02 -26.68 -20.29
CA ASP A 27 -2.02 -25.83 -19.67
C ASP A 27 -1.49 -25.11 -18.43
N ILE A 28 -0.58 -25.73 -17.73
CA ILE A 28 0.10 -25.15 -16.57
C ILE A 28 1.17 -24.16 -17.02
N LEU A 29 2.05 -24.58 -17.94
CA LEU A 29 3.23 -23.81 -18.35
C LEU A 29 2.89 -22.51 -19.07
N LYS A 30 1.79 -22.45 -19.83
CA LYS A 30 1.33 -21.21 -20.50
C LYS A 30 0.93 -20.09 -19.52
N ASN A 31 0.65 -20.44 -18.26
CA ASN A 31 0.25 -19.50 -17.22
C ASN A 31 1.43 -18.90 -16.43
N ILE A 32 2.67 -19.28 -16.77
CA ILE A 32 3.86 -18.83 -16.06
C ILE A 32 4.30 -17.46 -16.60
N ASP A 33 4.39 -16.48 -15.70
CA ASP A 33 4.93 -15.15 -16.03
C ASP A 33 6.44 -15.28 -16.30
N TRP A 34 6.95 -14.58 -17.33
CA TRP A 34 8.36 -14.60 -17.75
C TRP A 34 9.35 -14.20 -16.64
N ARG A 35 8.89 -13.51 -15.59
CA ARG A 35 9.71 -13.14 -14.41
C ARG A 35 9.88 -14.27 -13.41
N CYS A 36 9.18 -15.40 -13.61
CA CYS A 36 9.34 -16.56 -12.74
C CYS A 36 10.75 -17.12 -12.90
N LYS A 37 11.45 -17.29 -11.77
CA LYS A 37 12.84 -17.80 -11.75
C LYS A 37 12.92 -19.32 -11.60
N SER A 38 11.82 -19.97 -11.26
CA SER A 38 11.76 -21.44 -11.10
C SER A 38 11.75 -22.10 -12.47
N SER A 39 12.39 -23.26 -12.58
CA SER A 39 12.35 -24.06 -13.80
C SER A 39 10.95 -24.62 -14.05
N ASN A 40 10.62 -24.88 -15.31
CA ASN A 40 9.35 -25.53 -15.67
C ASN A 40 9.22 -26.90 -15.00
N GLU A 41 10.32 -27.64 -14.90
CA GLU A 41 10.37 -28.96 -14.26
C GLU A 41 10.05 -28.87 -12.76
N ASP A 42 10.63 -27.91 -12.04
CA ASP A 42 10.32 -27.69 -10.62
C ASP A 42 8.85 -27.33 -10.38
N ILE A 43 8.27 -26.52 -11.30
CA ILE A 43 6.87 -26.12 -11.22
C ILE A 43 5.96 -27.33 -11.43
N LEU A 44 6.19 -28.14 -12.47
CA LEU A 44 5.41 -29.32 -12.76
C LEU A 44 5.55 -30.36 -11.64
N ASN A 45 6.76 -30.60 -11.13
CA ASN A 45 7.00 -31.49 -10.01
C ASN A 45 6.28 -31.05 -8.73
N SER A 46 6.14 -29.72 -8.50
CA SER A 46 5.43 -29.21 -7.32
C SER A 46 3.92 -29.45 -7.36
N ILE A 47 3.37 -29.73 -8.53
CA ILE A 47 1.94 -29.98 -8.77
C ILE A 47 1.68 -31.47 -8.97
N SER A 48 2.68 -32.21 -9.42
CA SER A 48 2.63 -33.62 -9.71
C SER A 48 2.26 -34.42 -8.44
N GLY A 49 1.30 -35.33 -8.55
CA GLY A 49 0.84 -36.17 -7.45
C GLY A 49 -0.17 -35.52 -6.50
N ILE A 50 -0.56 -34.26 -6.72
CA ILE A 50 -1.64 -33.65 -5.96
C ILE A 50 -2.97 -34.13 -6.52
N SER A 51 -3.67 -34.97 -5.77
CA SER A 51 -5.08 -35.28 -6.05
C SER A 51 -5.98 -34.37 -5.23
N TRP A 52 -6.69 -33.51 -5.93
CA TRP A 52 -7.67 -32.62 -5.31
C TRP A 52 -8.99 -33.35 -5.13
N GLU A 53 -9.40 -33.56 -3.87
CA GLU A 53 -10.73 -34.07 -3.57
C GLU A 53 -11.80 -33.06 -3.99
N THR A 54 -12.97 -33.56 -4.40
CA THR A 54 -14.10 -32.71 -4.81
C THR A 54 -14.46 -31.66 -3.77
N ALA A 55 -14.45 -32.03 -2.49
CA ALA A 55 -14.72 -31.08 -1.39
C ALA A 55 -13.64 -29.99 -1.23
N GLN A 56 -12.38 -30.29 -1.59
CA GLN A 56 -11.31 -29.30 -1.58
C GLN A 56 -11.48 -28.31 -2.74
N LYS A 57 -11.74 -28.81 -3.95
CA LYS A 57 -12.03 -27.95 -5.12
C LYS A 57 -13.22 -27.03 -4.86
N GLN A 58 -14.31 -27.55 -4.30
CA GLN A 58 -15.50 -26.75 -3.96
C GLN A 58 -15.17 -25.64 -2.97
N ARG A 59 -14.42 -25.92 -1.91
CA ARG A 59 -14.00 -24.88 -0.95
C ARG A 59 -13.10 -23.83 -1.59
N MET A 60 -12.17 -24.23 -2.43
CA MET A 60 -11.29 -23.30 -3.14
C MET A 60 -12.07 -22.41 -4.10
N ASN A 61 -13.05 -22.96 -4.82
CA ASN A 61 -13.92 -22.17 -5.69
C ASN A 61 -14.70 -21.10 -4.91
N ILE A 62 -15.29 -21.45 -3.75
CA ILE A 62 -15.97 -20.47 -2.89
C ILE A 62 -15.03 -19.35 -2.45
N ILE A 63 -13.78 -19.68 -2.09
CA ILE A 63 -12.77 -18.69 -1.70
C ILE A 63 -12.43 -17.79 -2.90
N GLN A 64 -12.24 -18.37 -4.09
CA GLN A 64 -11.91 -17.62 -5.30
C GLN A 64 -13.05 -16.67 -5.68
N GLU A 65 -14.30 -17.12 -5.65
CA GLU A 65 -15.48 -16.27 -5.89
C GLU A 65 -15.54 -15.09 -4.91
N HIS A 66 -15.17 -15.35 -3.63
CA HIS A 66 -15.13 -14.28 -2.64
C HIS A 66 -14.02 -13.27 -2.91
N ILE A 67 -12.82 -13.72 -3.33
CA ILE A 67 -11.72 -12.85 -3.74
C ILE A 67 -12.15 -11.99 -4.94
N ASP A 68 -12.74 -12.60 -5.96
CA ASP A 68 -13.22 -11.90 -7.15
C ASP A 68 -14.30 -10.85 -6.80
N TYR A 69 -15.19 -11.18 -5.86
CA TYR A 69 -16.18 -10.23 -5.35
C TYR A 69 -15.52 -9.04 -4.65
N LEU A 70 -14.54 -9.28 -3.79
CA LEU A 70 -13.81 -8.23 -3.08
C LEU A 70 -13.05 -7.32 -4.05
N ASP A 71 -12.42 -7.87 -5.08
CA ASP A 71 -11.72 -7.09 -6.10
C ASP A 71 -12.69 -6.19 -6.88
N LYS A 72 -13.86 -6.69 -7.24
CA LYS A 72 -14.92 -5.88 -7.85
C LYS A 72 -15.40 -4.78 -6.90
N ALA A 73 -15.62 -5.09 -5.63
CA ALA A 73 -16.05 -4.12 -4.64
C ALA A 73 -15.01 -3.02 -4.43
N ILE A 74 -13.72 -3.38 -4.33
CA ILE A 74 -12.60 -2.43 -4.25
C ILE A 74 -12.57 -1.51 -5.46
N LYS A 75 -12.78 -2.07 -6.68
CA LYS A 75 -12.82 -1.26 -7.90
C LYS A 75 -13.96 -0.24 -7.86
N SER A 76 -15.16 -0.67 -7.48
CA SER A 76 -16.32 0.22 -7.37
C SER A 76 -16.10 1.33 -6.33
N VAL A 77 -15.50 1.01 -5.18
CA VAL A 77 -15.16 2.03 -4.16
C VAL A 77 -14.13 3.02 -4.70
N ARG A 78 -13.13 2.57 -5.47
CA ARG A 78 -12.16 3.46 -6.12
C ARG A 78 -12.82 4.42 -7.11
N GLU A 79 -13.76 3.95 -7.92
CA GLU A 79 -14.53 4.79 -8.85
C GLU A 79 -15.33 5.88 -8.11
N ILE A 80 -15.92 5.55 -6.96
CA ILE A 80 -16.58 6.53 -6.09
C ILE A 80 -15.58 7.55 -5.55
N ILE A 81 -14.44 7.11 -5.05
CA ILE A 81 -13.37 8.01 -4.58
C ILE A 81 -12.94 8.94 -5.71
N ASP A 82 -12.67 8.41 -6.91
CA ASP A 82 -12.25 9.20 -8.07
C ASP A 82 -13.29 10.27 -8.43
N SER A 83 -14.57 9.98 -8.32
CA SER A 83 -15.63 10.98 -8.54
C SER A 83 -15.64 12.10 -7.48
N ILE A 84 -15.37 11.76 -6.22
CA ILE A 84 -15.34 12.72 -5.10
C ILE A 84 -14.11 13.64 -5.19
N ILE A 85 -12.96 13.10 -5.60
CA ILE A 85 -11.70 13.84 -5.65
C ILE A 85 -11.51 14.67 -6.93
N ALA A 86 -12.32 14.46 -7.96
CA ALA A 86 -12.22 15.17 -9.23
C ALA A 86 -12.08 16.69 -9.10
N PRO A 87 -12.81 17.41 -8.20
CA PRO A 87 -12.63 18.85 -7.99
C PRO A 87 -11.28 19.26 -7.39
N TYR A 88 -10.55 18.31 -6.79
CA TYR A 88 -9.29 18.54 -6.07
C TYR A 88 -8.06 18.08 -6.86
N GLU A 89 -8.23 17.70 -8.13
CA GLU A 89 -7.17 17.11 -8.95
C GLU A 89 -5.93 17.99 -9.07
N SER A 90 -6.12 19.32 -9.18
CA SER A 90 -5.00 20.28 -9.22
C SER A 90 -4.17 20.26 -7.92
N ALA A 91 -4.83 20.19 -6.78
CA ALA A 91 -4.15 20.10 -5.48
C ALA A 91 -3.46 18.76 -5.28
N ILE A 92 -4.08 17.66 -5.73
CA ILE A 92 -3.49 16.32 -5.72
C ILE A 92 -2.20 16.32 -6.55
N ASN A 93 -2.23 16.84 -7.77
CA ASN A 93 -1.06 16.90 -8.65
C ASN A 93 0.05 17.77 -8.06
N LEU A 94 -0.31 18.89 -7.40
CA LEU A 94 0.65 19.72 -6.70
C LEU A 94 1.33 18.95 -5.55
N LEU A 95 0.58 18.20 -4.75
CA LEU A 95 1.16 17.37 -3.70
C LEU A 95 2.04 16.26 -4.27
N CYS A 96 1.65 15.61 -5.36
CA CYS A 96 2.44 14.58 -6.02
C CYS A 96 3.76 15.10 -6.60
N SER A 97 3.94 16.42 -6.76
CA SER A 97 5.24 16.98 -7.13
C SER A 97 6.27 16.93 -6.00
N ILE A 98 5.85 16.67 -4.78
CA ILE A 98 6.73 16.53 -3.61
C ILE A 98 7.28 15.11 -3.59
N PRO A 99 8.61 14.92 -3.51
CA PRO A 99 9.21 13.59 -3.44
C PRO A 99 8.60 12.71 -2.34
N GLY A 100 8.26 11.48 -2.70
CA GLY A 100 7.67 10.50 -1.79
C GLY A 100 6.15 10.57 -1.64
N ILE A 101 5.47 11.57 -2.20
CA ILE A 101 4.01 11.65 -2.22
C ILE A 101 3.48 11.03 -3.51
N ASP A 102 2.81 9.91 -3.38
CA ASP A 102 2.01 9.31 -4.45
C ASP A 102 0.55 9.82 -4.41
N ARG A 103 -0.23 9.49 -5.44
CA ARG A 103 -1.64 9.89 -5.55
C ARG A 103 -2.45 9.46 -4.32
N LYS A 104 -2.24 8.26 -3.79
CA LYS A 104 -2.96 7.75 -2.63
C LYS A 104 -2.65 8.58 -1.37
N SER A 105 -1.38 8.87 -1.13
CA SER A 105 -0.95 9.71 0.00
C SER A 105 -1.48 11.14 -0.15
N ALA A 106 -1.48 11.71 -1.37
CA ALA A 106 -2.05 13.03 -1.64
C ALA A 106 -3.55 13.08 -1.33
N ILE A 107 -4.32 12.07 -1.74
CA ILE A 107 -5.75 11.96 -1.42
C ILE A 107 -5.95 11.87 0.09
N THR A 108 -5.18 11.04 0.80
CA THR A 108 -5.26 10.94 2.27
C THR A 108 -4.96 12.27 2.93
N ILE A 109 -3.94 13.00 2.48
CA ILE A 109 -3.60 14.32 3.02
C ILE A 109 -4.77 15.31 2.81
N ILE A 110 -5.30 15.39 1.59
CA ILE A 110 -6.41 16.31 1.28
C ILE A 110 -7.69 15.92 2.04
N SER A 111 -7.98 14.64 2.21
CA SER A 111 -9.17 14.21 2.96
C SER A 111 -9.12 14.60 4.44
N GLU A 112 -7.91 14.73 5.00
CA GLU A 112 -7.72 15.09 6.41
C GLU A 112 -7.65 16.61 6.65
N ILE A 113 -6.99 17.36 5.76
CA ILE A 113 -6.72 18.78 6.00
C ILE A 113 -7.41 19.73 5.00
N GLY A 114 -8.07 19.18 3.97
CA GLY A 114 -8.65 19.99 2.90
C GLY A 114 -7.60 20.69 2.04
N THR A 115 -8.07 21.63 1.23
CA THR A 115 -7.22 22.47 0.37
C THR A 115 -7.12 23.91 0.86
N ASP A 116 -8.00 24.33 1.78
CA ASP A 116 -7.98 25.65 2.39
C ASP A 116 -7.02 25.68 3.58
N MET A 117 -5.83 26.21 3.37
CA MET A 117 -4.81 26.34 4.41
C MET A 117 -5.03 27.53 5.33
N SER A 118 -6.01 28.42 5.07
CA SER A 118 -6.34 29.54 5.94
C SER A 118 -6.86 29.11 7.32
N GLN A 119 -7.40 27.87 7.42
CA GLN A 119 -7.81 27.25 8.68
C GLN A 119 -6.65 27.02 9.67
N PHE A 120 -5.42 27.00 9.18
CA PHE A 120 -4.23 26.86 10.02
C PHE A 120 -3.46 28.19 10.06
N SER A 121 -3.37 28.81 11.22
CA SER A 121 -2.66 30.09 11.38
C SER A 121 -1.15 30.00 11.11
N SER A 122 -0.56 28.79 11.11
CA SER A 122 0.83 28.54 10.76
C SER A 122 1.10 27.05 10.51
N HIS A 123 2.21 26.73 9.85
CA HIS A 123 2.68 25.36 9.66
C HIS A 123 2.93 24.62 10.99
N TYR A 124 3.28 25.34 12.07
CA TYR A 124 3.41 24.73 13.41
C TYR A 124 2.06 24.23 13.95
N ARG A 125 0.97 24.97 13.67
CA ARG A 125 -0.37 24.55 14.07
C ARG A 125 -0.81 23.30 13.31
N LEU A 126 -0.54 23.24 12.02
CA LEU A 126 -0.79 22.04 11.21
C LEU A 126 0.04 20.85 11.71
N ALA A 127 1.34 21.02 11.97
CA ALA A 127 2.19 19.96 12.50
C ALA A 127 1.70 19.47 13.88
N SER A 128 1.24 20.38 14.74
CA SER A 128 0.67 20.03 16.04
C SER A 128 -0.65 19.27 15.90
N TRP A 129 -1.53 19.70 15.01
CA TRP A 129 -2.80 19.04 14.68
C TRP A 129 -2.56 17.64 14.12
N ALA A 130 -1.57 17.49 13.23
CA ALA A 130 -1.15 16.19 12.68
C ALA A 130 -0.47 15.27 13.70
N GLY A 131 -0.25 15.72 14.94
CA GLY A 131 0.42 14.93 15.98
C GLY A 131 1.91 14.72 15.72
N LEU A 132 2.57 15.59 14.95
CA LEU A 132 3.99 15.53 14.63
C LEU A 132 4.83 16.45 15.52
N ALA A 133 4.20 17.39 16.24
CA ALA A 133 4.90 18.24 17.19
C ALA A 133 5.02 17.57 18.56
N PRO A 134 6.15 17.72 19.28
CA PRO A 134 6.25 17.26 20.65
C PRO A 134 5.25 17.99 21.55
N GLY A 135 4.65 17.26 22.49
CA GLY A 135 3.76 17.89 23.48
C GLY A 135 4.54 18.75 24.45
N CYS A 136 4.00 19.91 24.82
CA CYS A 136 4.50 20.70 25.92
C CYS A 136 4.07 20.06 27.24
N ASN A 137 4.92 19.24 27.84
CA ASN A 137 4.72 18.71 29.18
C ASN A 137 5.86 19.21 30.07
N GLU A 138 5.75 20.48 30.44
CA GLU A 138 6.71 21.18 31.29
C GLU A 138 6.00 21.73 32.53
N SER A 139 6.58 21.52 33.72
CA SER A 139 6.08 22.04 34.98
C SER A 139 7.28 22.54 35.80
N ALA A 140 7.19 23.77 36.27
CA ALA A 140 8.24 24.42 37.07
C ALA A 140 9.63 24.41 36.37
N GLY A 141 9.67 24.65 35.04
CA GLY A 141 10.92 24.65 34.28
C GLY A 141 11.52 23.25 33.98
N LYS A 142 10.84 22.17 34.39
CA LYS A 142 11.31 20.81 34.13
C LYS A 142 10.44 20.14 33.06
N LYS A 143 11.06 19.72 31.96
CA LYS A 143 10.40 18.92 30.92
C LYS A 143 10.13 17.51 31.44
N LYS A 144 8.86 17.14 31.55
CA LYS A 144 8.43 15.80 32.01
C LYS A 144 8.31 14.79 30.87
N SER A 145 8.02 15.23 29.66
CA SER A 145 7.88 14.35 28.51
C SER A 145 8.01 15.14 27.20
N VAL A 146 8.61 14.54 26.19
CA VAL A 146 8.67 15.02 24.80
C VAL A 146 7.83 14.14 23.87
N LYS A 147 6.93 13.32 24.41
CA LYS A 147 6.08 12.44 23.61
C LYS A 147 5.18 13.27 22.71
N ILE A 148 5.09 12.85 21.44
CA ILE A 148 4.14 13.40 20.47
C ILE A 148 2.72 13.01 20.86
N SER A 149 1.74 13.84 20.48
CA SER A 149 0.31 13.58 20.74
C SER A 149 -0.18 12.36 19.94
N ARG A 150 -1.34 11.82 20.35
CA ARG A 150 -2.04 10.78 19.60
C ARG A 150 -2.93 11.33 18.47
N ALA A 151 -2.86 12.65 18.20
CA ALA A 151 -3.58 13.28 17.11
C ALA A 151 -3.11 12.78 15.73
N GLY A 152 -3.87 13.08 14.70
CA GLY A 152 -3.54 12.75 13.31
C GLY A 152 -3.52 11.25 13.03
N VAL A 153 -4.57 10.52 13.42
CA VAL A 153 -4.66 9.05 13.31
C VAL A 153 -4.39 8.55 11.89
N TYR A 154 -4.86 9.28 10.87
CA TYR A 154 -4.67 8.93 9.46
C TYR A 154 -3.56 9.76 8.79
N LEU A 155 -3.51 11.05 9.07
CA LEU A 155 -2.54 11.95 8.44
C LEU A 155 -1.10 11.63 8.86
N LYS A 156 -0.87 11.39 10.15
CA LYS A 156 0.47 11.13 10.67
C LYS A 156 1.13 9.88 10.09
N PRO A 157 0.48 8.70 10.05
CA PRO A 157 1.06 7.54 9.38
C PRO A 157 1.37 7.79 7.90
N ALA A 158 0.47 8.47 7.16
CA ALA A 158 0.69 8.81 5.76
C ALA A 158 1.91 9.70 5.58
N LEU A 159 2.06 10.76 6.41
CA LEU A 159 3.23 11.65 6.33
C LEU A 159 4.54 10.96 6.74
N VAL A 160 4.50 10.01 7.68
CA VAL A 160 5.67 9.20 8.05
C VAL A 160 6.10 8.30 6.90
N GLU A 161 5.14 7.64 6.23
CA GLU A 161 5.40 6.80 5.06
C GLU A 161 6.00 7.62 3.91
N VAL A 162 5.39 8.76 3.60
CA VAL A 162 5.90 9.74 2.62
C VAL A 162 7.33 10.15 2.94
N ALA A 163 7.62 10.49 4.20
CA ALA A 163 8.96 10.88 4.61
C ALA A 163 9.98 9.76 4.40
N HIS A 164 9.61 8.51 4.70
CA HIS A 164 10.47 7.35 4.44
C HIS A 164 10.72 7.12 2.94
N CYS A 165 9.73 7.37 2.10
CA CYS A 165 9.90 7.30 0.64
C CYS A 165 10.81 8.44 0.14
N ALA A 166 10.57 9.67 0.61
CA ALA A 166 11.37 10.85 0.21
C ALA A 166 12.85 10.73 0.59
N VAL A 167 13.16 10.12 1.74
CA VAL A 167 14.56 9.86 2.15
C VAL A 167 15.27 8.88 1.24
N LYS A 168 14.56 7.97 0.60
CA LYS A 168 15.11 6.96 -0.33
C LYS A 168 15.20 7.45 -1.78
N ASP A 169 14.67 8.63 -2.06
CA ASP A 169 14.73 9.23 -3.40
C ASP A 169 16.18 9.60 -3.74
N LYS A 170 16.71 8.97 -4.79
CA LYS A 170 18.08 9.19 -5.27
C LYS A 170 18.22 10.44 -6.12
N ASP A 171 17.13 10.86 -6.76
CA ASP A 171 17.12 12.01 -7.67
C ASP A 171 17.02 13.33 -6.90
N ASN A 172 16.50 13.28 -5.65
CA ASN A 172 16.41 14.44 -4.77
C ASN A 172 17.04 14.18 -3.40
N PRO A 173 18.33 14.41 -3.23
CA PRO A 173 19.07 14.09 -2.00
C PRO A 173 18.75 15.02 -0.81
N TYR A 174 17.91 16.04 -0.98
CA TYR A 174 17.59 17.01 0.07
C TYR A 174 17.07 16.33 1.34
N TYR A 175 16.07 15.47 1.20
CA TYR A 175 15.46 14.78 2.36
C TYR A 175 16.40 13.77 3.00
N ALA A 176 17.20 13.07 2.22
CA ALA A 176 18.23 12.15 2.73
C ALA A 176 19.29 12.90 3.55
N ASN A 177 19.78 14.03 3.05
CA ASN A 177 20.74 14.87 3.75
C ASN A 177 20.15 15.43 5.05
N LYS A 178 18.93 15.93 5.01
CA LYS A 178 18.24 16.45 6.21
C LYS A 178 18.02 15.36 7.25
N PHE A 179 17.61 14.18 6.85
CA PHE A 179 17.47 13.01 7.72
C PHE A 179 18.81 12.65 8.41
N ASN A 180 19.91 12.60 7.63
CA ASN A 180 21.23 12.29 8.15
C ASN A 180 21.74 13.32 9.18
N VAL A 181 21.38 14.58 9.00
CA VAL A 181 21.74 15.65 9.97
C VAL A 181 20.91 15.52 11.25
N LEU A 182 19.61 15.23 11.14
CA LEU A 182 18.71 15.13 12.28
C LEU A 182 18.95 13.84 13.10
N SER A 183 19.26 12.73 12.45
CA SER A 183 19.49 11.44 13.11
C SER A 183 20.79 11.37 13.92
N LYS A 184 21.71 12.33 13.74
CA LYS A 184 22.96 12.43 14.50
C LYS A 184 22.83 13.28 15.78
N ARG A 185 21.67 13.83 16.07
CA ARG A 185 21.38 14.61 17.29
C ARG A 185 20.71 13.75 18.35
#